data_89f17ba0555b7e3d4ddf8b22b6cedc8b
#
_entry.id   89f17ba0555b7e3d4ddf8b22b6cedc8b
#
_cell.length_a   1.000
_cell.length_b   1.000
_cell.length_c   1.000
_cell.angle_alpha   90.00
_cell.angle_beta   90.00
_cell.angle_gamma   90.00
#
_symmetry.space_group_name_H-M   'P 1'
#
loop_
_entity.id
_entity.type
_entity.pdbx_description
1 polymer ?
#
loop_
_entity_poly.entity_id
_entity_poly.type
_entity_poly.pdbx_seq_one_letter_code
_entity_poly.pdbx_strand_id
1 'polypeptide(L)' 'HPEIDLRGMHVDEALTAVSYFIDDAIQLEQGRVRILHGTGTGALRELVRNYLKTVAGVRSFHDEHVQFGGAGITVVELA' A
#
# COMPACT_ATOMS: atom_id res chain seq x y z
N HIS A 1 -4.46 6.67 10.95
CA HIS A 1 -3.35 6.36 10.05
C HIS A 1 -3.70 6.80 8.63
N PRO A 2 -2.75 7.38 7.90
CA PRO A 2 -2.99 7.73 6.51
C PRO A 2 -3.30 6.50 5.68
N GLU A 3 -4.18 6.66 4.70
CA GLU A 3 -4.50 5.57 3.79
C GLU A 3 -4.77 6.10 2.38
N ILE A 4 -4.59 5.22 1.41
CA ILE A 4 -4.90 5.49 0.02
C ILE A 4 -5.80 4.38 -0.51
N ASP A 5 -6.77 4.74 -1.33
CA ASP A 5 -7.69 3.79 -1.96
C ASP A 5 -7.36 3.69 -3.44
N LEU A 6 -6.81 2.54 -3.85
CA LEU A 6 -6.44 2.26 -5.23
C LEU A 6 -7.51 1.47 -5.98
N ARG A 7 -8.60 1.08 -5.30
CA ARG A 7 -9.62 0.21 -5.88
C ARG A 7 -10.22 0.86 -7.12
N GLY A 8 -10.33 0.10 -8.19
CA GLY A 8 -10.85 0.57 -9.47
C GLY A 8 -9.85 1.27 -10.36
N MET A 9 -8.63 1.51 -9.90
CA MET A 9 -7.59 2.12 -10.72
C MET A 9 -6.97 1.11 -11.69
N HIS A 10 -6.54 1.59 -12.85
CA HIS A 10 -5.68 0.81 -13.73
C HIS A 10 -4.30 0.65 -13.08
N VAL A 11 -3.58 -0.38 -13.49
CA VAL A 11 -2.29 -0.76 -12.89
C VAL A 11 -1.28 0.39 -12.88
N ASP A 12 -1.12 1.08 -14.00
CA ASP A 12 -0.18 2.21 -14.13
C ASP A 12 -0.60 3.42 -13.29
N GLU A 13 -1.91 3.71 -13.22
CA GLU A 13 -2.42 4.76 -12.34
C GLU A 13 -2.14 4.42 -10.88
N ALA A 14 -2.40 3.17 -10.50
CA ALA A 14 -2.20 2.72 -9.12
C ALA A 14 -0.72 2.78 -8.72
N LEU A 15 0.18 2.39 -9.61
CA LEU A 15 1.62 2.46 -9.34
C LEU A 15 2.07 3.90 -9.11
N THR A 16 1.65 4.83 -9.97
CA THR A 16 1.95 6.24 -9.80
C THR A 16 1.40 6.77 -8.48
N ALA A 17 0.13 6.49 -8.20
CA ALA A 17 -0.52 6.97 -6.99
C ALA A 17 0.15 6.44 -5.72
N VAL A 18 0.44 5.15 -5.65
CA VAL A 18 1.05 4.55 -4.46
C VAL A 18 2.48 5.02 -4.26
N SER A 19 3.23 5.26 -5.35
CA SER A 19 4.60 5.74 -5.23
C SER A 19 4.67 7.14 -4.63
N TYR A 20 3.82 8.06 -5.07
CA TYR A 20 3.73 9.38 -4.47
C TYR A 20 3.27 9.32 -3.02
N PHE A 21 2.28 8.47 -2.73
CA PHE A 21 1.75 8.32 -1.38
C PHE A 21 2.81 7.83 -0.41
N ILE A 22 3.59 6.83 -0.78
CA ILE A 22 4.65 6.28 0.07
C ILE A 22 5.79 7.29 0.24
N ASP A 23 6.19 7.98 -0.84
CA ASP A 23 7.22 9.02 -0.75
C ASP A 23 6.82 10.12 0.23
N ASP A 24 5.58 10.60 0.14
CA ASP A 24 5.06 11.62 1.06
C ASP A 24 5.05 11.11 2.49
N ALA A 25 4.61 9.88 2.70
CA ALA A 25 4.54 9.28 4.02
C ALA A 25 5.92 9.16 4.67
N ILE A 26 6.93 8.79 3.89
CA ILE A 26 8.31 8.70 4.37
C ILE A 26 8.84 10.09 4.72
N GLN A 27 8.63 11.09 3.88
CA GLN A 27 9.07 12.45 4.13
C GLN A 27 8.42 13.07 5.35
N LEU A 28 7.16 12.73 5.60
CA LEU A 28 6.41 13.21 6.77
C LEU A 28 6.66 12.34 8.02
N GLU A 29 7.54 11.37 7.92
CA GLU A 29 7.93 10.49 9.04
C GLU A 29 6.72 9.75 9.65
N GLN A 30 5.79 9.36 8.81
CA GLN A 30 4.66 8.54 9.25
C GLN A 30 5.12 7.12 9.47
N GLY A 31 4.80 6.55 10.63
CA GLY A 31 5.27 5.21 10.99
C GLY A 31 4.51 4.08 10.33
N ARG A 32 3.25 4.33 9.95
CA ARG A 32 2.37 3.28 9.40
C ARG A 32 1.35 3.90 8.44
N VAL A 33 1.12 3.23 7.33
CA VAL A 33 0.08 3.62 6.36
C VAL A 33 -0.70 2.39 5.91
N ARG A 34 -1.88 2.61 5.33
CA ARG A 34 -2.75 1.56 4.80
C ARG A 34 -3.01 1.79 3.32
N ILE A 35 -2.96 0.72 2.55
CA ILE A 35 -3.21 0.76 1.11
C ILE A 35 -4.37 -0.17 0.80
N LEU A 36 -5.49 0.41 0.35
CA LEU A 36 -6.69 -0.31 -0.04
C LEU A 36 -6.60 -0.65 -1.52
N HIS A 37 -6.39 -1.91 -1.84
CA HIS A 37 -6.29 -2.38 -3.23
C HIS A 37 -7.41 -3.36 -3.60
N GLY A 38 -8.15 -3.85 -2.61
CA GLY A 38 -9.18 -4.84 -2.82
C GLY A 38 -8.62 -6.24 -2.99
N THR A 39 -9.50 -7.19 -3.23
CA THR A 39 -9.12 -8.58 -3.44
C THR A 39 -9.18 -8.97 -4.92
N GLY A 40 -10.31 -8.76 -5.59
CA GLY A 40 -10.50 -8.95 -7.04
C GLY A 40 -9.64 -10.06 -7.65
N THR A 41 -8.91 -9.73 -8.72
CA THR A 41 -7.96 -10.64 -9.36
C THR A 41 -6.63 -10.74 -8.61
N GLY A 42 -6.39 -9.86 -7.66
CA GLY A 42 -5.11 -9.76 -6.97
C GLY A 42 -4.06 -8.92 -7.70
N ALA A 43 -4.40 -8.35 -8.85
CA ALA A 43 -3.42 -7.60 -9.65
C ALA A 43 -2.89 -6.37 -8.93
N LEU A 44 -3.77 -5.56 -8.31
CA LEU A 44 -3.34 -4.37 -7.56
C LEU A 44 -2.56 -4.76 -6.30
N ARG A 45 -3.00 -5.81 -5.61
CA ARG A 45 -2.29 -6.31 -4.42
C ARG A 45 -0.87 -6.71 -4.78
N GLU A 46 -0.71 -7.47 -5.85
CA GLU A 46 0.60 -7.92 -6.32
C GLU A 46 1.49 -6.75 -6.73
N LEU A 47 0.94 -5.80 -7.47
CA LEU A 47 1.65 -4.59 -7.88
C LEU A 47 2.16 -3.81 -6.68
N VAL A 48 1.31 -3.60 -5.68
CA VAL A 48 1.67 -2.87 -4.46
C VAL A 48 2.81 -3.58 -3.73
N ARG A 49 2.70 -4.90 -3.55
CA ARG A 49 3.72 -5.66 -2.82
C ARG A 49 5.05 -5.69 -3.54
N ASN A 50 5.02 -5.85 -4.85
CA ASN A 50 6.24 -5.81 -5.66
C ASN A 50 6.91 -4.43 -5.58
N TYR A 51 6.12 -3.37 -5.64
CA TYR A 51 6.63 -2.00 -5.48
C TYR A 51 7.26 -1.81 -4.10
N LEU A 52 6.55 -2.19 -3.03
CA LEU A 52 7.02 -1.97 -1.66
C LEU A 52 8.37 -2.65 -1.38
N LYS A 53 8.63 -3.79 -2.01
CA LYS A 53 9.90 -4.48 -1.88
C LYS A 53 11.09 -3.67 -2.40
N THR A 54 10.85 -2.69 -3.26
CA THR A 54 11.89 -1.86 -3.87
C THR A 54 12.18 -0.59 -3.08
N VAL A 55 11.40 -0.27 -2.06
CA VAL A 55 11.48 1.00 -1.34
C VAL A 55 12.26 0.85 -0.05
N ALA A 56 13.40 1.52 0.05
CA ALA A 56 14.31 1.38 1.19
C ALA A 56 13.66 1.81 2.52
N GLY A 57 12.76 2.80 2.49
CA GLY A 57 12.08 3.30 3.70
C GLY A 57 10.96 2.39 4.22
N VAL A 58 10.65 1.30 3.53
CA VAL A 58 9.64 0.32 3.97
C VAL A 58 10.32 -0.74 4.83
N ARG A 59 9.89 -0.84 6.09
CA ARG A 59 10.42 -1.86 7.01
C ARG A 59 9.78 -3.21 6.77
N SER A 60 8.45 -3.22 6.65
CA SER A 60 7.68 -4.45 6.45
C SER A 60 6.28 -4.10 5.97
N PHE A 61 5.57 -5.08 5.45
CA PHE A 61 4.16 -4.92 5.10
C PHE A 61 3.45 -6.25 5.30
N HIS A 62 2.15 -6.17 5.57
CA HIS A 62 1.34 -7.35 5.85
C HIS A 62 -0.13 -7.05 5.56
N ASP A 63 -0.94 -8.10 5.51
CA ASP A 63 -2.39 -7.94 5.39
C ASP A 63 -2.95 -7.23 6.62
N GLU A 64 -4.01 -6.45 6.44
CA GLU A 64 -4.77 -5.91 7.55
C GLU A 64 -5.47 -7.05 8.31
N HIS A 65 -5.82 -6.78 9.57
CA HIS A 65 -6.62 -7.72 10.35
C HIS A 65 -7.93 -8.02 9.61
N VAL A 66 -8.36 -9.28 9.66
CA VAL A 66 -9.53 -9.74 8.91
C VAL A 66 -10.79 -8.92 9.24
N GLN A 67 -10.93 -8.46 10.47
CA GLN A 67 -12.05 -7.61 10.88
C GLN A 67 -12.01 -6.21 10.28
N PHE A 68 -10.86 -5.76 9.78
CA PHE A 68 -10.65 -4.41 9.28
C PHE A 68 -10.31 -4.35 7.79
N GLY A 69 -10.52 -5.45 7.07
CA GLY A 69 -10.33 -5.49 5.63
C GLY A 69 -9.47 -6.64 5.11
N GLY A 70 -8.74 -7.31 5.99
CA GLY A 70 -7.99 -8.52 5.64
C GLY A 70 -7.09 -8.35 4.42
N ALA A 71 -7.18 -9.31 3.50
CA ALA A 71 -6.33 -9.36 2.30
C ALA A 71 -6.62 -8.26 1.27
N GLY A 72 -7.68 -7.48 1.45
CA GLY A 72 -7.98 -6.32 0.59
C GLY A 72 -7.19 -5.08 0.92
N ILE A 73 -6.45 -5.08 2.02
CA ILE A 73 -5.68 -3.95 2.52
C ILE A 73 -4.29 -4.41 2.91
N THR A 74 -3.28 -3.68 2.47
CA THR A 74 -1.90 -3.89 2.91
C THR A 74 -1.53 -2.79 3.90
N VAL A 75 -1.12 -3.19 5.08
CA VAL A 75 -0.57 -2.29 6.11
C VAL A 75 0.94 -2.23 5.92
N VAL A 76 1.48 -1.02 5.87
CA VAL A 76 2.91 -0.79 5.63
C VAL A 76 3.53 -0.14 6.86
N GLU A 77 4.58 -0.75 7.39
CA GLU A 77 5.38 -0.18 8.47
C GLU A 77 6.55 0.56 7.83
N LEU A 78 6.68 1.84 8.13
CA LEU A 78 7.73 2.69 7.60
C LEU A 78 8.82 2.92 8.64
N ALA A 79 10.03 3.15 8.16
CA ALA A 79 11.16 3.39 9.04
C ALA A 79 11.08 4.75 9.74
#